data_707e0075fd04a7f17b8373980a3caa73
#
_entry.id   707e0075fd04a7f17b8373980a3caa73
#
_cell.length_a   1.000
_cell.length_b   1.000
_cell.length_c   1.000
_cell.angle_alpha   90.00
_cell.angle_beta   90.00
_cell.angle_gamma   90.00
#
_symmetry.space_group_name_H-M   'P 1'
#
loop_
_entity.id
_entity.type
_entity.pdbx_description
1 polymer ?
#
loop_
_entity_poly.entity_id
_entity_poly.type
_entity_poly.pdbx_seq_one_letter_code
_entity_poly.pdbx_strand_id
1 'polypeptide(L)'
;MTLADGQGQRVVLATGYMAGASSATALQTWLAEAGYDVVVADLRRNVSTSTSATERIIVALEHGGSPSILIGHSRGGQQCRVATQRHPELVSQLITLAAPVRAHLPRQILLRASVETLRILSYLPIGPNDDRDADALYEADLLSPFGVDVPWTSIWSKSDGVVEWQACVDESATPCEVRCSHIGMLASVPSFRGIADVLENREP
;
A
#
# COMPACT_ATOMS: atom_id res chain seq x y z
N MET A 1 -22.18 0.81 8.06
CA MET A 1 -21.03 0.57 8.98
C MET A 1 -20.51 1.93 9.33
N THR A 2 -20.50 2.29 10.59
CA THR A 2 -20.04 3.60 11.08
C THR A 2 -18.57 3.42 11.48
N LEU A 3 -17.68 4.19 10.91
CA LEU A 3 -16.29 4.33 11.33
C LEU A 3 -16.23 5.41 12.40
N ALA A 4 -15.32 5.31 13.36
CA ALA A 4 -15.07 6.38 14.32
C ALA A 4 -14.68 7.67 13.62
N ASP A 5 -15.06 8.82 14.21
CA ASP A 5 -14.75 10.14 13.67
C ASP A 5 -13.22 10.33 13.58
N GLY A 6 -12.74 10.58 12.36
CA GLY A 6 -11.33 10.78 12.07
C GLY A 6 -10.74 12.10 12.56
N GLN A 7 -11.58 13.05 13.01
CA GLN A 7 -11.21 14.36 13.58
C GLN A 7 -10.17 15.11 12.72
N GLY A 8 -10.28 14.99 11.40
CA GLY A 8 -9.35 15.62 10.46
C GLY A 8 -7.99 14.94 10.37
N GLN A 9 -7.78 13.78 10.99
CA GLN A 9 -6.52 13.06 10.87
C GLN A 9 -6.23 12.71 9.42
N ARG A 10 -5.00 12.98 9.00
CA ARG A 10 -4.59 12.77 7.61
C ARG A 10 -4.38 11.30 7.30
N VAL A 11 -4.91 10.88 6.16
CA VAL A 11 -4.71 9.57 5.55
C VAL A 11 -4.12 9.75 4.17
N VAL A 12 -2.97 9.14 3.90
CA VAL A 12 -2.37 9.07 2.56
C VAL A 12 -2.63 7.70 1.96
N LEU A 13 -3.28 7.66 0.78
CA LEU A 13 -3.59 6.43 0.06
C LEU A 13 -2.61 6.22 -1.11
N ALA A 14 -2.03 5.02 -1.22
CA ALA A 14 -1.19 4.62 -2.35
C ALA A 14 -1.82 3.45 -3.11
N THR A 15 -2.08 3.64 -4.41
CA THR A 15 -2.74 2.65 -5.27
C THR A 15 -1.75 1.64 -5.85
N GLY A 16 -2.26 0.49 -6.31
CA GLY A 16 -1.49 -0.58 -6.91
C GLY A 16 -1.00 -0.28 -8.33
N TYR A 17 -0.32 -1.26 -8.93
CA TYR A 17 0.18 -1.18 -10.29
C TYR A 17 -0.95 -0.96 -11.29
N MET A 18 -0.76 -0.06 -12.26
CA MET A 18 -1.73 0.40 -13.27
C MET A 18 -3.03 1.02 -12.69
N ALA A 19 -3.14 1.16 -11.38
CA ALA A 19 -4.29 1.75 -10.73
C ALA A 19 -4.10 3.27 -10.58
N GLY A 20 -5.00 4.05 -11.17
CA GLY A 20 -5.04 5.51 -10.96
C GLY A 20 -5.73 5.88 -9.64
N ALA A 21 -5.73 7.16 -9.31
CA ALA A 21 -6.40 7.68 -8.09
C ALA A 21 -7.89 7.28 -8.03
N SER A 22 -8.57 7.21 -9.17
CA SER A 22 -9.98 6.79 -9.25
C SER A 22 -10.26 5.38 -8.73
N SER A 23 -9.26 4.49 -8.71
CA SER A 23 -9.43 3.15 -8.15
C SER A 23 -9.62 3.17 -6.63
N ALA A 24 -9.16 4.21 -5.94
CA ALA A 24 -9.31 4.39 -4.50
C ALA A 24 -10.53 5.23 -4.10
N THR A 25 -11.36 5.68 -5.06
CA THR A 25 -12.48 6.60 -4.80
C THR A 25 -13.43 6.08 -3.71
N ALA A 26 -13.80 4.80 -3.73
CA ALA A 26 -14.70 4.24 -2.75
C ALA A 26 -14.10 4.29 -1.32
N LEU A 27 -12.83 3.91 -1.18
CA LEU A 27 -12.12 3.97 0.09
C LEU A 27 -11.92 5.43 0.55
N GLN A 28 -11.51 6.30 -0.38
CA GLN A 28 -11.33 7.74 -0.12
C GLN A 28 -12.62 8.37 0.38
N THR A 29 -13.74 8.15 -0.32
CA THR A 29 -15.04 8.71 0.05
C THR A 29 -15.48 8.22 1.43
N TRP A 30 -15.37 6.91 1.67
CA TRP A 30 -15.77 6.32 2.94
C TRP A 30 -14.97 6.86 4.14
N LEU A 31 -13.65 7.04 3.99
CA LEU A 31 -12.81 7.65 5.03
C LEU A 31 -13.11 9.14 5.21
N ALA A 32 -13.32 9.88 4.11
CA ALA A 32 -13.64 11.30 4.16
C ALA A 32 -15.01 11.55 4.82
N GLU A 33 -16.02 10.72 4.57
CA GLU A 33 -17.33 10.75 5.23
C GLU A 33 -17.23 10.47 6.74
N ALA A 34 -16.19 9.75 7.17
CA ALA A 34 -15.87 9.55 8.58
C ALA A 34 -14.99 10.64 9.19
N GLY A 35 -14.76 11.75 8.49
CA GLY A 35 -14.04 12.91 9.03
C GLY A 35 -12.52 12.87 8.90
N TYR A 36 -11.93 11.95 8.11
CA TYR A 36 -10.50 11.94 7.81
C TYR A 36 -10.15 12.94 6.68
N ASP A 37 -8.95 13.56 6.75
CA ASP A 37 -8.36 14.30 5.63
C ASP A 37 -7.64 13.33 4.70
N VAL A 38 -8.28 12.94 3.59
CA VAL A 38 -7.81 11.86 2.73
C VAL A 38 -7.16 12.39 1.46
N VAL A 39 -5.90 12.05 1.27
CA VAL A 39 -5.11 12.37 0.08
C VAL A 39 -4.70 11.08 -0.64
N VAL A 40 -4.91 11.02 -1.95
CA VAL A 40 -4.36 9.95 -2.79
C VAL A 40 -3.04 10.42 -3.38
N ALA A 41 -1.95 9.71 -3.10
CA ALA A 41 -0.63 10.02 -3.65
C ALA A 41 -0.66 9.94 -5.19
N ASP A 42 -0.09 10.94 -5.87
CA ASP A 42 -0.04 10.99 -7.34
C ASP A 42 1.03 10.03 -7.88
N LEU A 43 0.70 8.78 -7.97
CA LEU A 43 1.57 7.72 -8.48
C LEU A 43 1.49 7.56 -10.02
N ARG A 44 0.74 8.39 -10.74
CA ARG A 44 0.59 8.32 -12.21
C ARG A 44 0.30 6.90 -12.69
N ARG A 45 -0.71 6.23 -12.11
CA ARG A 45 -1.07 4.82 -12.33
C ARG A 45 -0.03 3.82 -11.81
N ASN A 46 0.94 4.27 -11.01
CA ASN A 46 1.98 3.45 -10.38
C ASN A 46 2.73 2.53 -11.38
N VAL A 47 3.10 3.08 -12.54
CA VAL A 47 3.88 2.40 -13.60
C VAL A 47 5.33 2.86 -13.65
N SER A 48 5.72 3.87 -12.89
CA SER A 48 7.10 4.34 -12.74
C SER A 48 7.96 3.34 -11.95
N THR A 49 9.27 3.64 -11.81
CA THR A 49 10.15 2.87 -10.92
C THR A 49 9.60 2.86 -9.48
N SER A 50 9.94 1.83 -8.71
CA SER A 50 9.48 1.73 -7.31
C SER A 50 10.03 2.86 -6.46
N THR A 51 11.27 3.27 -6.70
CA THR A 51 11.91 4.42 -6.05
C THR A 51 11.14 5.71 -6.32
N SER A 52 10.86 6.04 -7.59
CA SER A 52 10.12 7.27 -7.93
C SER A 52 8.71 7.28 -7.33
N ALA A 53 8.03 6.15 -7.26
CA ALA A 53 6.71 6.07 -6.64
C ALA A 53 6.81 6.22 -5.11
N THR A 54 7.84 5.66 -4.47
CA THR A 54 8.09 5.83 -3.03
C THR A 54 8.35 7.29 -2.69
N GLU A 55 9.18 8.00 -3.46
CA GLU A 55 9.44 9.43 -3.28
C GLU A 55 8.15 10.27 -3.36
N ARG A 56 7.25 9.95 -4.29
CA ARG A 56 5.93 10.62 -4.39
C ARG A 56 5.05 10.38 -3.17
N ILE A 57 5.13 9.21 -2.55
CA ILE A 57 4.44 8.93 -1.29
C ILE A 57 5.05 9.77 -0.16
N ILE A 58 6.38 9.85 -0.07
CA ILE A 58 7.08 10.65 0.93
C ILE A 58 6.68 12.13 0.79
N VAL A 59 6.70 12.68 -0.42
CA VAL A 59 6.23 14.05 -0.68
C VAL A 59 4.79 14.26 -0.22
N ALA A 60 3.88 13.30 -0.45
CA ALA A 60 2.50 13.41 0.02
C ALA A 60 2.38 13.39 1.56
N LEU A 61 3.27 12.66 2.24
CA LEU A 61 3.35 12.64 3.70
C LEU A 61 3.87 13.97 4.26
N GLU A 62 4.94 14.51 3.70
CA GLU A 62 5.58 15.78 4.14
C GLU A 62 4.60 16.97 4.13
N HIS A 63 3.67 16.99 3.17
CA HIS A 63 2.66 18.06 3.10
C HIS A 63 1.60 18.00 4.22
N GLY A 64 1.62 16.98 5.07
CA GLY A 64 0.63 16.80 6.14
C GLY A 64 0.87 17.62 7.40
N GLY A 65 2.07 18.10 7.65
CA GLY A 65 2.45 18.86 8.85
C GLY A 65 2.42 18.07 10.17
N SER A 66 1.93 16.82 10.16
CA SER A 66 1.91 15.87 11.28
C SER A 66 1.95 14.44 10.74
N PRO A 67 2.38 13.45 11.56
CA PRO A 67 2.39 12.05 11.11
C PRO A 67 1.03 11.58 10.61
N SER A 68 1.01 10.98 9.43
CA SER A 68 -0.19 10.53 8.73
C SER A 68 -0.41 9.03 8.86
N ILE A 69 -1.65 8.58 8.72
CA ILE A 69 -1.94 7.18 8.45
C ILE A 69 -1.59 6.92 6.99
N LEU A 70 -0.82 5.87 6.74
CA LEU A 70 -0.42 5.48 5.39
C LEU A 70 -1.09 4.16 5.01
N ILE A 71 -1.95 4.18 3.98
CA ILE A 71 -2.66 2.98 3.49
C ILE A 71 -2.21 2.68 2.07
N GLY A 72 -1.63 1.51 1.86
CA GLY A 72 -1.11 1.11 0.55
C GLY A 72 -1.73 -0.19 0.03
N HIS A 73 -2.22 -0.18 -1.22
CA HIS A 73 -2.77 -1.35 -1.88
C HIS A 73 -1.75 -1.99 -2.83
N SER A 74 -1.58 -3.31 -2.74
CA SER A 74 -0.77 -4.10 -3.68
C SER A 74 0.68 -3.55 -3.76
N ARG A 75 1.19 -3.22 -4.95
CA ARG A 75 2.49 -2.56 -5.16
C ARG A 75 2.60 -1.25 -4.35
N GLY A 76 1.53 -0.48 -4.24
CA GLY A 76 1.50 0.72 -3.40
C GLY A 76 1.78 0.40 -1.93
N GLY A 77 1.34 -0.75 -1.43
CA GLY A 77 1.63 -1.19 -0.06
C GLY A 77 3.11 -1.53 0.16
N GLN A 78 3.79 -2.12 -0.84
CA GLN A 78 5.25 -2.30 -0.78
C GLN A 78 5.98 -0.96 -0.68
N GLN A 79 5.58 0.00 -1.51
CA GLN A 79 6.16 1.35 -1.53
C GLN A 79 5.89 2.11 -0.23
N CYS A 80 4.69 1.95 0.35
CA CYS A 80 4.35 2.50 1.66
C CYS A 80 5.22 1.92 2.77
N ARG A 81 5.49 0.60 2.75
CA ARG A 81 6.38 -0.05 3.71
C ARG A 81 7.79 0.54 3.65
N VAL A 82 8.34 0.70 2.44
CA VAL A 82 9.67 1.31 2.25
C VAL A 82 9.67 2.79 2.66
N ALA A 83 8.63 3.56 2.29
CA ALA A 83 8.50 4.95 2.73
C ALA A 83 8.47 5.07 4.26
N THR A 84 7.74 4.19 4.94
CA THR A 84 7.68 4.15 6.41
C THR A 84 9.04 3.83 7.03
N GLN A 85 9.81 2.89 6.46
CA GLN A 85 11.14 2.56 6.97
C GLN A 85 12.14 3.71 6.80
N ARG A 86 12.02 4.47 5.70
CA ARG A 86 12.89 5.62 5.43
C ARG A 86 12.52 6.85 6.25
N HIS A 87 11.23 7.06 6.50
CA HIS A 87 10.67 8.24 7.17
C HIS A 87 9.61 7.86 8.21
N PRO A 88 9.98 7.12 9.28
CA PRO A 88 9.03 6.69 10.30
C PRO A 88 8.38 7.87 11.03
N GLU A 89 9.04 9.00 11.11
CA GLU A 89 8.55 10.24 11.73
C GLU A 89 7.34 10.85 11.00
N LEU A 90 7.14 10.50 9.73
CA LEU A 90 6.02 10.98 8.91
C LEU A 90 4.79 10.07 8.99
N VAL A 91 4.90 8.89 9.61
CA VAL A 91 3.85 7.86 9.59
C VAL A 91 3.41 7.50 11.00
N SER A 92 2.16 7.77 11.32
CA SER A 92 1.56 7.39 12.62
C SER A 92 1.11 5.92 12.64
N GLN A 93 0.75 5.36 11.49
CA GLN A 93 0.31 3.98 11.32
C GLN A 93 0.42 3.56 9.85
N LEU A 94 0.91 2.36 9.61
CA LEU A 94 0.94 1.73 8.29
C LEU A 94 -0.15 0.66 8.18
N ILE A 95 -0.94 0.70 7.11
CA ILE A 95 -1.91 -0.34 6.75
C ILE A 95 -1.61 -0.79 5.31
N THR A 96 -1.30 -2.07 5.13
CA THR A 96 -1.08 -2.63 3.80
C THR A 96 -2.25 -3.52 3.40
N LEU A 97 -2.78 -3.33 2.20
CA LEU A 97 -3.93 -4.04 1.65
C LEU A 97 -3.45 -4.95 0.51
N ALA A 98 -3.50 -6.27 0.70
CA ALA A 98 -3.09 -7.27 -0.29
C ALA A 98 -1.70 -6.96 -0.91
N ALA A 99 -0.75 -6.49 -0.10
CA ALA A 99 0.58 -6.09 -0.54
C ALA A 99 1.58 -7.24 -0.34
N PRO A 100 2.30 -7.68 -1.37
CA PRO A 100 3.31 -8.73 -1.25
C PRO A 100 4.61 -8.14 -0.67
N VAL A 101 4.66 -7.98 0.64
CA VAL A 101 5.75 -7.29 1.36
C VAL A 101 6.97 -8.19 1.62
N ARG A 102 6.86 -9.50 1.40
CA ARG A 102 7.99 -10.43 1.38
C ARG A 102 8.39 -10.73 -0.06
N ALA A 103 9.61 -10.44 -0.41
CA ALA A 103 10.13 -10.59 -1.76
C ALA A 103 10.32 -12.04 -2.23
N HIS A 104 10.06 -13.01 -1.42
CA HIS A 104 9.98 -14.40 -1.86
C HIS A 104 8.61 -14.69 -2.46
N LEU A 105 8.26 -13.94 -3.51
CA LEU A 105 7.27 -14.43 -4.45
C LEU A 105 7.93 -15.58 -5.22
N PRO A 106 7.54 -16.86 -5.00
CA PRO A 106 7.90 -17.88 -5.94
C PRO A 106 7.46 -17.40 -7.31
N ARG A 107 8.31 -17.57 -8.33
CA ARG A 107 8.02 -17.19 -9.72
C ARG A 107 6.71 -17.77 -10.30
N GLN A 108 5.96 -18.49 -9.50
CA GLN A 108 4.71 -19.17 -9.86
C GLN A 108 3.45 -18.38 -9.50
N ILE A 109 3.55 -17.26 -8.76
CA ILE A 109 2.42 -16.60 -8.08
C ILE A 109 1.79 -15.48 -8.89
N LEU A 110 2.44 -15.02 -9.88
CA LEU A 110 1.82 -14.10 -10.81
C LEU A 110 1.00 -14.91 -11.80
N LEU A 111 -0.28 -14.71 -11.83
CA LEU A 111 -1.17 -15.23 -12.88
C LEU A 111 -0.43 -15.15 -14.22
N ARG A 112 0.00 -16.31 -14.71
CA ARG A 112 0.98 -16.48 -15.81
C ARG A 112 0.66 -15.68 -17.08
N ALA A 113 -0.61 -15.35 -17.32
CA ALA A 113 -1.02 -14.64 -18.53
C ALA A 113 -0.97 -13.11 -18.42
N SER A 114 -1.38 -12.52 -17.29
CA SER A 114 -1.46 -11.05 -17.17
C SER A 114 -0.12 -10.43 -16.78
N VAL A 115 0.73 -11.15 -16.07
CA VAL A 115 2.04 -10.64 -15.65
C VAL A 115 3.09 -10.84 -16.73
N GLU A 116 3.02 -11.92 -17.50
CA GLU A 116 3.88 -12.07 -18.66
C GLU A 116 3.59 -10.96 -19.69
N THR A 117 2.33 -10.60 -19.89
CA THR A 117 1.94 -9.46 -20.73
C THR A 117 2.42 -8.12 -20.13
N LEU A 118 2.30 -7.94 -18.81
CA LEU A 118 2.77 -6.74 -18.12
C LEU A 118 4.30 -6.66 -18.07
N ARG A 119 4.99 -7.80 -17.94
CA ARG A 119 6.44 -7.90 -18.02
C ARG A 119 6.95 -7.58 -19.42
N ILE A 120 6.28 -8.06 -20.47
CA ILE A 120 6.60 -7.70 -21.86
C ILE A 120 6.41 -6.20 -22.11
N LEU A 121 5.35 -5.60 -21.58
CA LEU A 121 5.11 -4.15 -21.66
C LEU A 121 6.13 -3.34 -20.86
N SER A 122 6.68 -3.87 -19.77
CA SER A 122 7.75 -3.20 -19.00
C SER A 122 9.13 -3.29 -19.66
N TYR A 123 9.32 -4.20 -20.62
CA TYR A 123 10.54 -4.28 -21.46
C TYR A 123 10.50 -3.37 -22.70
N LEU A 124 9.35 -2.78 -23.02
CA LEU A 124 9.31 -1.76 -24.03
C LEU A 124 10.02 -0.50 -23.52
N PRO A 125 10.95 0.11 -24.27
CA PRO A 125 11.71 1.28 -23.85
C PRO A 125 10.84 2.54 -23.87
N ILE A 126 9.82 2.59 -23.01
CA ILE A 126 8.89 3.72 -22.87
C ILE A 126 9.00 4.24 -21.43
N GLY A 127 10.20 4.61 -21.03
CA GLY A 127 10.42 5.23 -19.74
C GLY A 127 11.75 5.99 -19.70
N PRO A 128 11.83 7.08 -18.92
CA PRO A 128 13.09 7.77 -18.71
C PRO A 128 14.09 6.83 -18.02
N ASN A 129 15.36 7.03 -18.35
CA ASN A 129 16.52 6.27 -17.87
C ASN A 129 16.35 5.71 -16.46
N ASP A 130 16.38 4.41 -16.38
CA ASP A 130 16.39 3.64 -15.16
C ASP A 130 17.61 4.01 -14.32
N ASP A 131 17.35 4.55 -13.16
CA ASP A 131 18.31 4.53 -12.07
C ASP A 131 18.28 3.13 -11.43
N ARG A 132 19.00 2.18 -12.06
CA ARG A 132 19.08 0.79 -11.62
C ARG A 132 19.62 0.66 -10.19
N ASP A 133 20.47 1.58 -9.80
CA ASP A 133 21.05 1.59 -8.46
C ASP A 133 20.00 2.00 -7.42
N ALA A 134 19.12 2.95 -7.75
CA ALA A 134 18.02 3.34 -6.89
C ALA A 134 16.96 2.24 -6.71
N ASP A 135 16.66 1.49 -7.76
CA ASP A 135 15.74 0.35 -7.64
C ASP A 135 16.38 -0.82 -6.87
N ALA A 136 17.70 -1.03 -6.96
CA ALA A 136 18.42 -2.01 -6.13
C ALA A 136 18.39 -1.64 -4.64
N LEU A 137 18.52 -0.36 -4.31
CA LEU A 137 18.36 0.15 -2.95
C LEU A 137 16.93 -0.03 -2.44
N TYR A 138 15.93 0.24 -3.28
CA TYR A 138 14.53 -0.01 -2.94
C TYR A 138 14.27 -1.49 -2.64
N GLU A 139 14.80 -2.40 -3.45
CA GLU A 139 14.67 -3.84 -3.22
C GLU A 139 15.35 -4.26 -1.91
N ALA A 140 16.53 -3.72 -1.61
CA ALA A 140 17.22 -3.97 -0.35
C ALA A 140 16.38 -3.51 0.86
N ASP A 141 15.79 -2.32 0.80
CA ASP A 141 14.91 -1.81 1.85
C ASP A 141 13.64 -2.66 2.00
N LEU A 142 13.03 -3.05 0.88
CA LEU A 142 11.83 -3.91 0.89
C LEU A 142 12.11 -5.28 1.51
N LEU A 143 13.32 -5.81 1.34
CA LEU A 143 13.75 -7.11 1.87
C LEU A 143 14.26 -7.05 3.31
N SER A 144 14.64 -5.87 3.77
CA SER A 144 15.14 -5.70 5.13
C SER A 144 14.04 -5.95 6.18
N PRO A 145 14.40 -6.37 7.40
CA PRO A 145 13.43 -6.39 8.50
C PRO A 145 12.77 -5.01 8.69
N PHE A 146 11.49 -5.00 9.06
CA PHE A 146 10.79 -3.75 9.41
C PHE A 146 11.25 -3.29 10.79
N GLY A 147 12.32 -2.48 10.81
CA GLY A 147 13.08 -2.11 12.01
C GLY A 147 12.66 -0.78 12.65
N VAL A 148 11.43 -0.30 12.40
CA VAL A 148 10.92 0.99 12.91
C VAL A 148 9.73 0.78 13.85
N ASP A 149 9.58 1.68 14.83
CA ASP A 149 8.50 1.66 15.82
C ASP A 149 7.26 2.39 15.28
N VAL A 150 6.70 1.86 14.20
CA VAL A 150 5.45 2.33 13.61
C VAL A 150 4.46 1.17 13.59
N PRO A 151 3.26 1.29 14.19
CA PRO A 151 2.26 0.25 14.13
C PRO A 151 1.94 -0.12 12.68
N TRP A 152 2.05 -1.41 12.35
CA TRP A 152 1.78 -1.90 11.02
C TRP A 152 0.75 -3.02 11.04
N THR A 153 -0.32 -2.89 10.25
CA THR A 153 -1.30 -3.95 10.03
C THR A 153 -1.28 -4.37 8.55
N SER A 154 -1.16 -5.66 8.31
CA SER A 154 -1.29 -6.26 6.99
C SER A 154 -2.66 -6.89 6.83
N ILE A 155 -3.50 -6.32 5.95
CA ILE A 155 -4.83 -6.84 5.60
C ILE A 155 -4.70 -7.64 4.31
N TRP A 156 -5.11 -8.90 4.35
CA TRP A 156 -4.96 -9.84 3.24
C TRP A 156 -6.17 -10.77 3.12
N SER A 157 -6.26 -11.50 2.00
CA SER A 157 -7.37 -12.41 1.73
C SER A 157 -6.92 -13.69 1.04
N LYS A 158 -7.40 -14.83 1.51
CA LYS A 158 -7.24 -16.12 0.81
C LYS A 158 -8.00 -16.18 -0.51
N SER A 159 -8.91 -15.26 -0.74
CA SER A 159 -9.72 -15.15 -1.98
C SER A 159 -9.20 -14.07 -2.93
N ASP A 160 -7.96 -13.58 -2.74
CA ASP A 160 -7.39 -12.47 -3.50
C ASP A 160 -7.34 -12.73 -5.01
N GLY A 161 -6.86 -13.89 -5.44
CA GLY A 161 -6.78 -14.30 -6.86
C GLY A 161 -5.65 -13.64 -7.65
N VAL A 162 -4.92 -12.67 -7.10
CA VAL A 162 -3.77 -11.99 -7.73
C VAL A 162 -2.50 -12.17 -6.92
N VAL A 163 -2.56 -11.91 -5.62
CA VAL A 163 -1.44 -12.04 -4.68
C VAL A 163 -1.74 -13.18 -3.71
N GLU A 164 -0.78 -14.08 -3.56
CA GLU A 164 -0.88 -15.10 -2.51
C GLU A 164 -0.81 -14.45 -1.14
N TRP A 165 -1.75 -14.79 -0.28
CA TRP A 165 -1.86 -14.19 1.04
C TRP A 165 -0.60 -14.35 1.89
N GLN A 166 0.16 -15.46 1.71
CA GLN A 166 1.42 -15.70 2.43
C GLN A 166 2.48 -14.62 2.14
N ALA A 167 2.46 -14.04 0.93
CA ALA A 167 3.37 -12.95 0.58
C ALA A 167 3.00 -11.62 1.27
N CYS A 168 1.77 -11.51 1.78
CA CYS A 168 1.31 -10.33 2.51
C CYS A 168 1.64 -10.40 4.01
N VAL A 169 2.02 -11.57 4.55
CA VAL A 169 2.27 -11.75 5.98
C VAL A 169 3.72 -11.41 6.31
N ASP A 170 3.92 -10.57 7.32
CA ASP A 170 5.23 -10.23 7.89
C ASP A 170 5.17 -10.36 9.42
N GLU A 171 6.28 -10.77 10.04
CA GLU A 171 6.36 -10.97 11.50
C GLU A 171 6.22 -9.66 12.28
N SER A 172 6.57 -8.53 11.64
CA SER A 172 6.47 -7.20 12.22
C SER A 172 5.08 -6.59 12.08
N ALA A 173 4.18 -7.23 11.31
CA ALA A 173 2.85 -6.72 11.03
C ALA A 173 1.78 -7.49 11.81
N THR A 174 0.80 -6.79 12.38
CA THR A 174 -0.43 -7.41 12.86
C THR A 174 -1.23 -7.96 11.68
N PRO A 175 -1.47 -9.27 11.57
CA PRO A 175 -2.20 -9.84 10.45
C PRO A 175 -3.71 -9.63 10.61
N CYS A 176 -4.38 -9.26 9.51
CA CYS A 176 -5.84 -9.14 9.46
C CYS A 176 -6.37 -9.87 8.21
N GLU A 177 -7.05 -11.00 8.41
CA GLU A 177 -7.66 -11.75 7.31
C GLU A 177 -9.05 -11.18 6.99
N VAL A 178 -9.29 -10.84 5.73
CA VAL A 178 -10.61 -10.47 5.22
C VAL A 178 -10.98 -11.38 4.04
N ARG A 179 -12.26 -11.36 3.63
CA ARG A 179 -12.72 -12.19 2.50
C ARG A 179 -13.16 -11.30 1.36
N CYS A 180 -12.26 -11.01 0.43
CA CYS A 180 -12.55 -10.25 -0.79
C CYS A 180 -11.53 -10.58 -1.89
N SER A 181 -11.78 -10.11 -3.12
CA SER A 181 -10.83 -10.19 -4.22
C SER A 181 -9.74 -9.11 -4.07
N HIS A 182 -8.68 -9.19 -4.87
CA HIS A 182 -7.59 -8.21 -4.89
C HIS A 182 -8.09 -6.77 -5.07
N ILE A 183 -8.91 -6.52 -6.09
CA ILE A 183 -9.51 -5.19 -6.33
C ILE A 183 -10.54 -4.85 -5.25
N GLY A 184 -11.24 -5.85 -4.71
CA GLY A 184 -12.18 -5.69 -3.61
C GLY A 184 -11.57 -5.09 -2.35
N MET A 185 -10.26 -5.15 -2.16
CA MET A 185 -9.56 -4.50 -1.05
C MET A 185 -9.84 -2.98 -0.99
N LEU A 186 -10.09 -2.34 -2.12
CA LEU A 186 -10.34 -0.89 -2.20
C LEU A 186 -11.83 -0.50 -2.16
N ALA A 187 -12.77 -1.49 -2.17
CA ALA A 187 -14.19 -1.17 -2.35
C ALA A 187 -15.17 -2.13 -1.66
N SER A 188 -14.68 -3.10 -0.88
CA SER A 188 -15.56 -4.10 -0.28
C SER A 188 -15.83 -3.88 1.20
N VAL A 189 -17.03 -4.25 1.65
CA VAL A 189 -17.41 -4.19 3.07
C VAL A 189 -16.46 -4.98 3.98
N PRO A 190 -16.01 -6.22 3.64
CA PRO A 190 -15.06 -6.93 4.47
C PRO A 190 -13.73 -6.18 4.66
N SER A 191 -13.20 -5.57 3.59
CA SER A 191 -11.98 -4.78 3.68
C SER A 191 -12.18 -3.53 4.55
N PHE A 192 -13.29 -2.81 4.35
CA PHE A 192 -13.60 -1.62 5.13
C PHE A 192 -13.79 -1.93 6.61
N ARG A 193 -14.35 -3.10 6.95
CA ARG A 193 -14.40 -3.57 8.35
C ARG A 193 -13.01 -3.79 8.93
N GLY A 194 -12.15 -4.50 8.21
CA GLY A 194 -10.78 -4.71 8.66
C GLY A 194 -10.02 -3.38 8.88
N ILE A 195 -10.20 -2.41 7.98
CA ILE A 195 -9.62 -1.08 8.15
C ILE A 195 -10.23 -0.37 9.37
N ALA A 196 -11.57 -0.42 9.55
CA ALA A 196 -12.24 0.18 10.70
C ALA A 196 -11.73 -0.39 12.02
N ASP A 197 -11.66 -1.74 12.13
CA ASP A 197 -11.16 -2.41 13.33
C ASP A 197 -9.74 -1.94 13.69
N VAL A 198 -8.89 -1.74 12.68
CA VAL A 198 -7.52 -1.23 12.86
C VAL A 198 -7.51 0.23 13.31
N LEU A 199 -8.36 1.07 12.70
CA LEU A 199 -8.42 2.50 13.02
C LEU A 199 -9.07 2.78 14.38
N GLU A 200 -10.00 1.92 14.83
CA GLU A 200 -10.72 2.06 16.09
C GLU A 200 -9.93 1.48 17.29
N ASN A 201 -9.06 0.48 17.06
CA ASN A 201 -8.24 -0.13 18.10
C ASN A 201 -6.98 0.67 18.45
N ARG A 202 -6.89 1.93 18.06
CA ARG A 202 -5.81 2.81 18.49
C ARG A 202 -5.96 3.09 19.97
N GLU A 203 -5.00 2.62 20.74
CA GLU A 203 -4.75 3.23 22.04
C GLU A 203 -4.28 4.69 21.81
N PRO A 204 -4.78 5.65 22.59
CA PRO A 204 -4.44 7.06 22.48
C PRO A 204 -2.97 7.35 22.77
#